data_f8acda58b24473247077a774d93143fd
#
_entry.id   f8acda58b24473247077a774d93143fd
#
_cell.length_a   1.000
_cell.length_b   1.000
_cell.length_c   1.000
_cell.angle_alpha   90.00
_cell.angle_beta   90.00
_cell.angle_gamma   90.00
#
_symmetry.space_group_name_H-M   'P 1'
#
loop_
_entity.id
_entity.type
_entity.pdbx_description
1 polymer ?
#
loop_
_entity_poly.entity_id
_entity_poly.type
_entity_poly.pdbx_seq_one_letter_code
_entity_poly.pdbx_strand_id
1 'polypeptide(L)'
;MAEIRKGAVTLKGNPVDLAGPALKAGDSVPDFKLQGADLSDVTLAASAGKTRIIATVPSLDTPVCHEETKKFNEQAGSLPNVEVLVVSMDLPFGQKRWCGAEGVENVKTLSAHRCTKFGEEY
;
A
#
# COMPACT_ATOMS: atom_id res chain seq x y z
N MET A 1 14.83 -15.98 -2.13
CA MET A 1 14.12 -16.06 -0.83
C MET A 1 14.37 -14.78 -0.06
N ALA A 2 13.32 -14.22 0.55
CA ALA A 2 13.46 -12.98 1.29
C ALA A 2 14.26 -13.16 2.58
N GLU A 3 15.06 -12.17 2.92
CA GLU A 3 15.74 -12.10 4.21
C GLU A 3 14.70 -11.99 5.33
N ILE A 4 14.93 -12.68 6.43
CA ILE A 4 14.05 -12.61 7.61
C ILE A 4 14.73 -11.76 8.69
N ARG A 5 14.08 -10.66 9.08
CA ARG A 5 14.53 -9.78 10.16
C ARG A 5 13.77 -10.13 11.43
N LYS A 6 14.46 -10.76 12.37
CA LYS A 6 13.86 -11.28 13.61
C LYS A 6 13.44 -10.14 14.53
N GLY A 7 12.21 -10.22 15.06
CA GLY A 7 11.72 -9.28 16.05
C GLY A 7 11.75 -7.82 15.60
N ALA A 8 11.65 -7.56 14.29
CA ALA A 8 11.83 -6.23 13.72
C ALA A 8 10.76 -5.23 14.15
N VAL A 9 9.55 -5.72 14.45
CA VAL A 9 8.42 -4.90 14.90
C VAL A 9 7.68 -5.66 16.01
N THR A 10 6.67 -5.00 16.58
CA THR A 10 5.79 -5.66 17.55
C THR A 10 4.35 -5.55 17.12
N LEU A 11 3.55 -6.57 17.46
CA LEU A 11 2.11 -6.55 17.33
C LEU A 11 1.52 -6.79 18.71
N LYS A 12 0.80 -5.80 19.23
CA LYS A 12 0.26 -5.82 20.60
C LYS A 12 1.34 -6.13 21.64
N GLY A 13 2.54 -5.56 21.45
CA GLY A 13 3.69 -5.75 22.33
C GLY A 13 4.48 -7.03 22.12
N ASN A 14 4.04 -7.93 21.23
CA ASN A 14 4.73 -9.18 20.96
C ASN A 14 5.64 -9.04 19.72
N PRO A 15 6.90 -9.53 19.78
CA PRO A 15 7.80 -9.42 18.64
C PRO A 15 7.28 -10.17 17.42
N VAL A 16 7.44 -9.56 16.25
CA VAL A 16 7.08 -10.16 14.96
C VAL A 16 8.25 -9.99 13.99
N ASP A 17 8.53 -11.04 13.26
CA ASP A 17 9.56 -11.05 12.23
C ASP A 17 9.04 -10.42 10.95
N LEU A 18 9.91 -9.78 10.20
CA LEU A 18 9.58 -9.24 8.88
C LEU A 18 10.41 -9.94 7.81
N ALA A 19 9.77 -10.20 6.68
CA ALA A 19 10.46 -10.67 5.48
C ALA A 19 10.88 -9.48 4.62
N GLY A 20 12.08 -9.55 4.07
CA GLY A 20 12.61 -8.53 3.17
C GLY A 20 13.63 -7.61 3.81
N PRO A 21 14.32 -6.81 2.98
CA PRO A 21 15.35 -5.89 3.47
C PRO A 21 14.75 -4.68 4.20
N ALA A 22 15.54 -4.05 5.05
CA ALA A 22 15.16 -2.80 5.70
C ALA A 22 15.43 -1.63 4.74
N LEU A 23 14.37 -1.09 4.17
CA LEU A 23 14.49 0.13 3.37
C LEU A 23 14.70 1.34 4.27
N LYS A 24 15.47 2.29 3.80
CA LYS A 24 15.76 3.53 4.52
C LYS A 24 15.71 4.73 3.58
N ALA A 25 15.62 5.91 4.14
CA ALA A 25 15.65 7.16 3.36
C ALA A 25 16.91 7.22 2.49
N GLY A 26 16.75 7.57 1.23
CA GLY A 26 17.81 7.62 0.24
C GLY A 26 17.91 6.38 -0.64
N ASP A 27 17.26 5.28 -0.25
CA ASP A 27 17.24 4.08 -1.08
C ASP A 27 16.33 4.26 -2.30
N SER A 28 16.70 3.61 -3.40
CA SER A 28 15.82 3.54 -4.58
C SER A 28 14.62 2.68 -4.29
N VAL A 29 13.45 3.13 -4.73
CA VAL A 29 12.20 2.39 -4.55
C VAL A 29 12.21 1.15 -5.45
N PRO A 30 11.95 -0.06 -4.92
CA PRO A 30 11.79 -1.23 -5.77
C PRO A 30 10.60 -1.07 -6.72
N ASP A 31 10.74 -1.54 -7.95
CA ASP A 31 9.61 -1.58 -8.88
C ASP A 31 8.58 -2.62 -8.41
N PHE A 32 7.33 -2.43 -8.80
CA PHE A 32 6.26 -3.35 -8.47
C PHE A 32 5.31 -3.53 -9.62
N LYS A 33 4.55 -4.61 -9.57
CA LYS A 33 3.44 -4.89 -10.48
C LYS A 33 2.26 -5.35 -9.64
N LEU A 34 1.35 -4.44 -9.40
CA LEU A 34 0.17 -4.66 -8.57
C LEU A 34 -1.09 -4.56 -9.44
N GLN A 35 -2.23 -4.93 -8.89
CA GLN A 35 -3.49 -4.92 -9.63
C GLN A 35 -4.36 -3.74 -9.20
N GLY A 36 -4.79 -2.96 -10.19
CA GLY A 36 -5.70 -1.83 -9.97
C GLY A 36 -7.15 -2.25 -9.87
N ALA A 37 -8.02 -1.29 -9.58
CA ALA A 37 -9.46 -1.53 -9.40
C ALA A 37 -10.14 -2.08 -10.66
N ASP A 38 -9.60 -1.78 -11.83
CA ASP A 38 -10.09 -2.26 -13.13
C ASP A 38 -9.44 -3.59 -13.55
N LEU A 39 -8.71 -4.23 -12.64
CA LEU A 39 -7.98 -5.49 -12.85
C LEU A 39 -6.75 -5.37 -13.75
N SER A 40 -6.39 -4.16 -14.17
CA SER A 40 -5.17 -3.95 -14.95
C SER A 40 -3.93 -3.97 -14.07
N ASP A 41 -2.78 -4.24 -14.68
CA ASP A 41 -1.50 -4.17 -13.99
C ASP A 41 -1.10 -2.71 -13.79
N VAL A 42 -0.64 -2.37 -12.58
CA VAL A 42 -0.13 -1.05 -12.23
C VAL A 42 1.30 -1.20 -11.75
N THR A 43 2.20 -0.46 -12.38
CA THR A 43 3.62 -0.47 -12.04
C THR A 43 4.05 0.88 -11.48
N LEU A 44 5.26 0.94 -10.97
CA LEU A 44 5.83 2.19 -10.45
C LEU A 44 5.85 3.28 -11.53
N ALA A 45 6.08 2.92 -12.78
CA ALA A 45 6.13 3.86 -13.90
C ALA A 45 4.82 4.63 -14.12
N ALA A 46 3.68 4.08 -13.69
CA ALA A 46 2.38 4.73 -13.85
C ALA A 46 2.29 6.08 -13.12
N SER A 47 3.11 6.30 -12.10
CA SER A 47 3.16 7.54 -11.34
C SER A 47 4.50 8.28 -11.49
N ALA A 48 5.20 8.05 -12.58
CA ALA A 48 6.48 8.71 -12.85
C ALA A 48 6.31 10.24 -12.88
N GLY A 49 7.27 10.96 -12.31
CA GLY A 49 7.24 12.42 -12.24
C GLY A 49 6.41 12.99 -11.09
N LYS A 50 5.74 12.15 -10.31
CA LYS A 50 4.96 12.57 -9.14
C LYS A 50 5.66 12.15 -7.85
N THR A 51 5.42 12.90 -6.79
CA THR A 51 5.76 12.45 -5.44
C THR A 51 4.74 11.39 -5.04
N ARG A 52 5.22 10.23 -4.61
CA ARG A 52 4.36 9.12 -4.20
C ARG A 52 4.36 8.97 -2.69
N ILE A 53 3.17 8.74 -2.14
CA ILE A 53 3.02 8.26 -0.77
C ILE A 53 2.46 6.84 -0.90
N ILE A 54 3.23 5.86 -0.46
CA ILE A 54 2.83 4.45 -0.53
C ILE A 54 2.51 4.00 0.89
N ALA A 55 1.23 3.78 1.17
CA ALA A 55 0.76 3.26 2.45
C ALA A 55 0.44 1.77 2.30
N THR A 56 0.96 0.95 3.18
CA THR A 56 0.74 -0.49 3.14
C THR A 56 -0.12 -0.92 4.31
N VAL A 57 -1.18 -1.66 4.03
CA VAL A 57 -2.11 -2.15 5.05
C VAL A 57 -2.45 -3.61 4.74
N PRO A 58 -2.73 -4.45 5.76
CA PRO A 58 -3.16 -5.82 5.50
C PRO A 58 -4.51 -5.88 4.81
N SER A 59 -5.47 -5.07 5.26
CA SER A 59 -6.79 -5.00 4.66
C SER A 59 -7.46 -3.68 5.02
N LEU A 60 -8.24 -3.12 4.07
CA LEU A 60 -9.05 -1.93 4.29
C LEU A 60 -10.17 -2.17 5.33
N ASP A 61 -10.51 -3.42 5.60
CA ASP A 61 -11.54 -3.79 6.56
C ASP A 61 -11.04 -3.86 8.00
N THR A 62 -9.76 -3.61 8.26
CA THR A 62 -9.26 -3.50 9.64
C THR A 62 -9.53 -2.08 10.17
N PRO A 63 -9.85 -1.91 11.48
CA PRO A 63 -10.28 -0.61 12.00
C PRO A 63 -9.29 0.53 11.80
N VAL A 64 -8.03 0.31 12.13
CA VAL A 64 -6.99 1.35 12.00
C VAL A 64 -6.71 1.66 10.52
N CYS A 65 -6.62 0.64 9.67
CA CYS A 65 -6.35 0.82 8.25
C CYS A 65 -7.50 1.55 7.53
N HIS A 66 -8.73 1.27 7.94
CA HIS A 66 -9.92 1.98 7.46
C HIS A 66 -9.81 3.48 7.74
N GLU A 67 -9.53 3.85 8.99
CA GLU A 67 -9.40 5.25 9.39
C GLU A 67 -8.18 5.92 8.75
N GLU A 68 -7.05 5.24 8.69
CA GLU A 68 -5.84 5.74 8.05
C GLU A 68 -6.07 6.06 6.58
N THR A 69 -6.69 5.15 5.85
CA THR A 69 -6.95 5.35 4.42
C THR A 69 -7.92 6.50 4.18
N LYS A 70 -8.95 6.66 5.03
CA LYS A 70 -9.85 7.79 4.96
C LYS A 70 -9.12 9.11 5.20
N LYS A 71 -8.20 9.15 6.16
CA LYS A 71 -7.38 10.34 6.43
C LYS A 71 -6.49 10.69 5.26
N PHE A 72 -5.82 9.72 4.66
CA PHE A 72 -5.02 9.95 3.45
C PHE A 72 -5.89 10.50 2.32
N ASN A 73 -7.09 9.97 2.14
CA ASN A 73 -8.02 10.45 1.12
C ASN A 73 -8.41 11.92 1.34
N GLU A 74 -8.71 12.30 2.59
CA GLU A 74 -9.06 13.68 2.92
C GLU A 74 -7.92 14.65 2.60
N GLN A 75 -6.68 14.27 2.90
CA GLN A 75 -5.51 15.12 2.70
C GLN A 75 -5.03 15.13 1.25
N ALA A 76 -5.17 14.03 0.54
CA ALA A 76 -4.63 13.86 -0.82
C ALA A 76 -5.22 14.89 -1.81
N GLY A 77 -6.49 15.24 -1.64
CA GLY A 77 -7.16 16.19 -2.53
C GLY A 77 -6.56 17.59 -2.53
N SER A 78 -5.81 17.96 -1.47
CA SER A 78 -5.19 19.28 -1.35
C SER A 78 -3.69 19.29 -1.69
N LEU A 79 -3.11 18.12 -2.03
CA LEU A 79 -1.68 18.01 -2.32
C LEU A 79 -1.42 18.04 -3.83
N PRO A 80 -0.74 19.10 -4.35
CA PRO A 80 -0.43 19.15 -5.78
C PRO A 80 0.71 18.18 -6.11
N ASN A 81 0.61 17.54 -7.27
CA ASN A 81 1.66 16.65 -7.82
C ASN A 81 2.04 15.50 -6.89
N VAL A 82 1.12 15.06 -6.03
CA VAL A 82 1.30 13.92 -5.12
C VAL A 82 0.26 12.86 -5.47
N GLU A 83 0.72 11.62 -5.56
CA GLU A 83 -0.17 10.47 -5.73
C GLU A 83 -0.06 9.57 -4.51
N VAL A 84 -1.19 9.27 -3.89
CA VAL A 84 -1.27 8.38 -2.74
C VAL A 84 -1.72 7.00 -3.21
N LEU A 85 -0.87 6.01 -2.98
CA LEU A 85 -1.12 4.61 -3.32
C LEU A 85 -1.32 3.83 -2.02
N VAL A 86 -2.47 3.20 -1.88
CA VAL A 86 -2.76 2.36 -0.71
C VAL A 86 -2.75 0.90 -1.17
N VAL A 87 -1.78 0.14 -0.69
CA VAL A 87 -1.57 -1.26 -1.08
C VAL A 87 -2.08 -2.17 0.02
N SER A 88 -2.98 -3.07 -0.32
CA SER A 88 -3.52 -4.07 0.61
C SER A 88 -3.55 -5.46 -0.02
N MET A 89 -3.80 -6.48 0.81
CA MET A 89 -3.98 -7.84 0.34
C MET A 89 -5.43 -8.14 -0.07
N ASP A 90 -6.33 -7.15 0.02
CA ASP A 90 -7.69 -7.29 -0.47
C ASP A 90 -7.72 -7.55 -1.97
N LEU A 91 -8.73 -8.26 -2.44
CA LEU A 91 -8.98 -8.37 -3.87
C LEU A 91 -9.41 -7.01 -4.44
N PRO A 92 -9.12 -6.74 -5.72
CA PRO A 92 -9.53 -5.47 -6.33
C PRO A 92 -11.04 -5.21 -6.22
N PHE A 93 -11.84 -6.25 -6.26
CA PHE A 93 -13.30 -6.15 -6.09
C PHE A 93 -13.67 -5.60 -4.71
N GLY A 94 -13.02 -6.10 -3.66
CA GLY A 94 -13.23 -5.62 -2.30
C GLY A 94 -12.76 -4.19 -2.10
N GLN A 95 -11.62 -3.84 -2.67
CA GLN A 95 -11.11 -2.47 -2.63
C GLN A 95 -12.06 -1.49 -3.31
N LYS A 96 -12.57 -1.85 -4.49
CA LYS A 96 -13.51 -1.03 -5.25
C LYS A 96 -14.81 -0.82 -4.46
N ARG A 97 -15.34 -1.89 -3.88
CA ARG A 97 -16.55 -1.82 -3.05
C ARG A 97 -16.33 -0.91 -1.84
N TRP A 98 -15.19 -1.05 -1.17
CA TRP A 98 -14.87 -0.24 0.00
C TRP A 98 -14.75 1.25 -0.36
N CYS A 99 -14.03 1.58 -1.43
CA CYS A 99 -13.89 2.96 -1.90
C CYS A 99 -15.25 3.58 -2.25
N GLY A 100 -16.12 2.83 -2.91
CA GLY A 100 -17.45 3.31 -3.26
C GLY A 100 -18.33 3.55 -2.03
N ALA A 101 -18.27 2.65 -1.05
CA ALA A 101 -19.06 2.77 0.18
C ALA A 101 -18.58 3.93 1.06
N GLU A 102 -17.27 4.20 1.10
CA GLU A 102 -16.69 5.22 1.97
C GLU A 102 -16.45 6.57 1.26
N GLY A 103 -16.79 6.68 -0.01
CA GLY A 103 -16.58 7.91 -0.78
C GLY A 103 -15.12 8.26 -1.00
N VAL A 104 -14.26 7.28 -1.10
CA VAL A 104 -12.81 7.47 -1.26
C VAL A 104 -12.46 7.55 -2.75
N GLU A 105 -12.00 8.71 -3.20
CA GLU A 105 -11.71 8.98 -4.62
C GLU A 105 -10.31 9.55 -4.86
N ASN A 106 -9.65 10.07 -3.83
CA ASN A 106 -8.38 10.80 -3.95
C ASN A 106 -7.14 9.93 -3.74
N VAL A 107 -7.30 8.67 -3.38
CA VAL A 107 -6.21 7.70 -3.28
C VAL A 107 -6.46 6.58 -4.29
N LYS A 108 -5.38 5.97 -4.75
CA LYS A 108 -5.46 4.81 -5.63
C LYS A 108 -5.21 3.57 -4.79
N THR A 109 -6.18 2.66 -4.74
CA THR A 109 -6.01 1.38 -4.07
C THR A 109 -5.43 0.36 -5.04
N LEU A 110 -4.42 -0.37 -4.57
CA LEU A 110 -3.74 -1.40 -5.36
C LEU A 110 -3.74 -2.70 -4.58
N SER A 111 -3.99 -3.81 -5.28
CA SER A 111 -4.05 -5.12 -4.67
C SER A 111 -2.73 -5.88 -4.86
N ALA A 112 -2.19 -6.39 -3.76
CA ALA A 112 -1.01 -7.24 -3.74
C ALA A 112 -1.36 -8.73 -3.57
N HIS A 113 -2.63 -9.12 -3.71
CA HIS A 113 -3.06 -10.50 -3.45
C HIS A 113 -2.38 -11.54 -4.36
N ARG A 114 -1.94 -11.11 -5.55
CA ARG A 114 -1.30 -11.99 -6.54
C ARG A 114 0.22 -11.92 -6.51
N CYS A 115 0.80 -11.07 -5.68
CA CYS A 115 2.24 -10.81 -5.72
C CYS A 115 2.81 -10.60 -4.32
N THR A 116 3.39 -11.65 -3.77
CA THR A 116 4.06 -11.56 -2.45
C THR A 116 5.35 -10.75 -2.53
N LYS A 117 5.90 -10.57 -3.72
CA LYS A 117 7.15 -9.84 -3.94
C LYS A 117 7.09 -8.40 -3.39
N PHE A 118 5.95 -7.72 -3.55
CA PHE A 118 5.79 -6.37 -2.99
C PHE A 118 6.03 -6.37 -1.48
N GLY A 119 5.38 -7.26 -0.74
CA GLY A 119 5.55 -7.36 0.71
C GLY A 119 6.96 -7.76 1.14
N GLU A 120 7.68 -8.46 0.29
CA GLU A 120 9.07 -8.87 0.56
C GLU A 120 10.08 -7.76 0.27
N GLU A 121 9.76 -6.80 -0.60
CA GLU A 121 10.67 -5.73 -1.02
C GLU A 121 10.39 -4.38 -0.33
N TYR A 122 9.20 -4.18 0.17
CA TYR A 122 8.77 -2.97 0.87
C TYR A 122 8.53 -3.21 2.35
#